data_548a2b53917e64e0c3dbb24b67e8ea9e
#
_entry.id   548a2b53917e64e0c3dbb24b67e8ea9e
#
_cell.length_a   1.000
_cell.length_b   1.000
_cell.length_c   1.000
_cell.angle_alpha   90.00
_cell.angle_beta   90.00
_cell.angle_gamma   90.00
#
_symmetry.space_group_name_H-M   'P 1'
#
loop_
_entity.id
_entity.type
_entity.pdbx_description
1 polymer ?
#
loop_
_entity_poly.entity_id
_entity_poly.type
_entity_poly.pdbx_seq_one_letter_code
_entity_poly.pdbx_strand_id
1 'polypeptide(L)'
;SRGLGDVYKRQIEHKAVLDVCRQLENESYEVTYLEPNKNGLITPEAVQEAIRDDTVLVSLMHINNEIGVINDIRSIGKITRENGIIFHVDAAQSAGKIQIDLTDLDVDLMSFSAHKIYGPKGIGALYIRRKPRVRLQPLFHGGGQERGIRAGTLPTHQIVGMGEAFKLAKEKMDEDYSNLSKYRDILWNGLKDMEE
;
A
#
# COMPACT_ATOMS: atom_id res chain seq x y z
N SER A 1 -5.61 24.35 29.04
CA SER A 1 -5.27 22.95 28.94
C SER A 1 -5.55 22.49 27.50
N ARG A 2 -4.50 22.41 26.67
CA ARG A 2 -4.57 21.80 25.35
C ARG A 2 -4.52 20.31 25.58
N GLY A 3 -5.68 19.65 25.45
CA GLY A 3 -5.80 18.21 25.59
C GLY A 3 -4.96 17.49 24.56
N LEU A 4 -4.15 16.53 25.02
CA LEU A 4 -3.39 15.58 24.20
C LEU A 4 -4.29 14.56 23.46
N GLY A 5 -5.59 14.87 23.30
CA GLY A 5 -6.60 13.98 22.75
C GLY A 5 -6.65 13.85 21.23
N ASP A 6 -5.91 14.66 20.48
CA ASP A 6 -6.09 14.75 19.01
C ASP A 6 -4.96 14.09 18.19
N VAL A 7 -4.04 13.38 18.83
CA VAL A 7 -2.89 12.73 18.16
C VAL A 7 -3.20 11.33 17.65
N TYR A 8 -4.32 10.74 18.05
CA TYR A 8 -4.76 9.40 17.66
C TYR A 8 -5.96 9.44 16.71
N LYS A 9 -5.91 10.21 15.64
CA LYS A 9 -6.84 9.98 14.53
C LYS A 9 -6.40 8.70 13.82
N ARG A 10 -7.21 7.68 14.01
CA ARG A 10 -7.04 6.27 13.72
C ARG A 10 -6.96 5.98 12.22
N GLN A 11 -5.86 6.36 11.62
CA GLN A 11 -5.58 6.03 10.25
C GLN A 11 -4.47 4.99 10.22
N ILE A 12 -4.71 3.87 9.56
CA ILE A 12 -3.79 2.74 9.51
C ILE A 12 -2.79 2.83 8.34
N GLU A 13 -2.79 3.93 7.58
CA GLU A 13 -1.84 4.17 6.49
C GLU A 13 -0.44 4.51 7.02
N HIS A 14 0.59 4.10 6.27
CA HIS A 14 1.95 4.49 6.59
C HIS A 14 2.16 6.00 6.40
N LYS A 15 3.05 6.61 7.17
CA LYS A 15 3.38 8.06 7.08
C LYS A 15 3.75 8.50 5.66
N ALA A 16 4.34 7.63 4.85
CA ALA A 16 4.67 7.92 3.46
C ALA A 16 3.45 8.32 2.61
N VAL A 17 2.26 7.81 2.94
CA VAL A 17 0.99 8.17 2.30
C VAL A 17 0.37 9.37 3.03
N LEU A 18 0.33 9.33 4.36
CA LEU A 18 -0.30 10.37 5.18
C LEU A 18 0.32 11.76 4.98
N ASP A 19 1.64 11.83 4.92
CA ASP A 19 2.32 13.11 4.76
C ASP A 19 2.10 13.69 3.35
N VAL A 20 1.94 12.83 2.32
CA VAL A 20 1.52 13.26 0.98
C VAL A 20 0.08 13.76 0.98
N CYS A 21 -0.84 13.08 1.68
CA CYS A 21 -2.22 13.55 1.83
C CYS A 21 -2.27 14.95 2.47
N ARG A 22 -1.50 15.18 3.54
CA ARG A 22 -1.40 16.51 4.17
C ARG A 22 -0.86 17.58 3.22
N GLN A 23 0.11 17.22 2.36
CA GLN A 23 0.61 18.14 1.36
C GLN A 23 -0.46 18.48 0.32
N LEU A 24 -1.27 17.51 -0.10
CA LEU A 24 -2.40 17.75 -1.01
C LEU A 24 -3.44 18.67 -0.38
N GLU A 25 -3.74 18.53 0.91
CA GLU A 25 -4.63 19.45 1.64
C GLU A 25 -4.10 20.90 1.60
N ASN A 26 -2.77 21.09 1.74
CA ASN A 26 -2.14 22.40 1.59
C ASN A 26 -2.25 22.97 0.16
N GLU A 27 -2.42 22.11 -0.84
CA GLU A 27 -2.63 22.46 -2.25
C GLU A 27 -4.12 22.59 -2.60
N SER A 28 -5.01 22.64 -1.60
CA SER A 28 -6.46 22.81 -1.72
C SER A 28 -7.20 21.59 -2.29
N TYR A 29 -6.63 20.41 -2.23
CA TYR A 29 -7.40 19.18 -2.42
C TYR A 29 -8.14 18.82 -1.13
N GLU A 30 -9.35 18.31 -1.26
CA GLU A 30 -10.05 17.73 -0.12
C GLU A 30 -9.62 16.28 0.09
N VAL A 31 -9.30 15.93 1.33
CA VAL A 31 -8.90 14.57 1.71
C VAL A 31 -9.85 14.03 2.77
N THR A 32 -10.47 12.90 2.47
CA THR A 32 -11.30 12.16 3.44
C THR A 32 -10.49 11.01 4.03
N TYR A 33 -10.35 11.01 5.33
CA TYR A 33 -9.64 9.96 6.07
C TYR A 33 -10.65 8.95 6.62
N LEU A 34 -10.56 7.68 6.17
CA LEU A 34 -11.44 6.62 6.62
C LEU A 34 -10.99 6.05 7.97
N GLU A 35 -11.93 5.86 8.88
CA GLU A 35 -11.65 5.20 10.14
C GLU A 35 -11.78 3.67 10.00
N PRO A 36 -10.79 2.90 10.46
CA PRO A 36 -10.92 1.45 10.50
C PRO A 36 -11.97 1.03 11.53
N ASN A 37 -12.61 -0.09 11.27
CA ASN A 37 -13.52 -0.72 12.23
C ASN A 37 -12.75 -1.24 13.46
N LYS A 38 -13.47 -1.82 14.45
CA LYS A 38 -12.88 -2.37 15.68
C LYS A 38 -11.82 -3.45 15.46
N ASN A 39 -11.81 -4.08 14.27
CA ASN A 39 -10.83 -5.09 13.88
C ASN A 39 -9.65 -4.49 13.10
N GLY A 40 -9.60 -3.17 12.94
CA GLY A 40 -8.55 -2.48 12.19
C GLY A 40 -8.72 -2.50 10.68
N LEU A 41 -9.87 -2.92 10.14
CA LEU A 41 -10.13 -3.03 8.71
C LEU A 41 -10.86 -1.80 8.18
N ILE A 42 -10.48 -1.35 6.98
CA ILE A 42 -11.28 -0.47 6.14
C ILE A 42 -12.19 -1.36 5.29
N THR A 43 -13.50 -1.25 5.50
CA THR A 43 -14.46 -2.10 4.78
C THR A 43 -14.82 -1.52 3.42
N PRO A 44 -15.22 -2.35 2.44
CA PRO A 44 -15.71 -1.87 1.14
C PRO A 44 -16.90 -0.91 1.28
N GLU A 45 -17.79 -1.14 2.24
CA GLU A 45 -18.96 -0.29 2.53
C GLU A 45 -18.51 1.10 2.98
N ALA A 46 -17.53 1.19 3.89
CA ALA A 46 -16.99 2.48 4.34
C ALA A 46 -16.37 3.28 3.20
N VAL A 47 -15.70 2.60 2.24
CA VAL A 47 -15.19 3.26 1.04
C VAL A 47 -16.34 3.75 0.16
N GLN A 48 -17.35 2.91 -0.08
CA GLN A 48 -18.51 3.27 -0.91
C GLN A 48 -19.27 4.48 -0.35
N GLU A 49 -19.47 4.52 0.98
CA GLU A 49 -20.16 5.63 1.66
C GLU A 49 -19.37 6.94 1.63
N ALA A 50 -18.05 6.87 1.57
CA ALA A 50 -17.17 8.04 1.55
C ALA A 50 -16.95 8.63 0.15
N ILE A 51 -17.31 7.91 -0.92
CA ILE A 51 -17.20 8.38 -2.30
C ILE A 51 -18.15 9.55 -2.53
N ARG A 52 -17.61 10.61 -3.13
CA ARG A 52 -18.34 11.82 -3.55
C ARG A 52 -18.22 11.97 -5.07
N ASP A 53 -19.04 12.83 -5.66
CA ASP A 53 -19.04 13.11 -7.11
C ASP A 53 -17.70 13.65 -7.61
N ASP A 54 -16.91 14.29 -6.74
CA ASP A 54 -15.60 14.86 -7.02
C ASP A 54 -14.42 13.99 -6.56
N THR A 55 -14.67 12.76 -6.09
CA THR A 55 -13.62 11.83 -5.70
C THR A 55 -12.83 11.34 -6.92
N VAL A 56 -11.53 11.57 -6.96
CA VAL A 56 -10.66 11.21 -8.09
C VAL A 56 -9.69 10.06 -7.77
N LEU A 57 -9.37 9.84 -6.50
CA LEU A 57 -8.40 8.84 -6.05
C LEU A 57 -8.84 8.22 -4.73
N VAL A 58 -8.75 6.90 -4.64
CA VAL A 58 -8.75 6.15 -3.38
C VAL A 58 -7.37 5.57 -3.19
N SER A 59 -6.79 5.74 -2.02
CA SER A 59 -5.50 5.14 -1.63
C SER A 59 -5.68 4.31 -0.38
N LEU A 60 -5.22 3.06 -0.41
CA LEU A 60 -5.37 2.13 0.71
C LEU A 60 -4.16 1.20 0.83
N MET A 61 -3.70 0.99 2.05
CA MET A 61 -2.71 -0.03 2.36
C MET A 61 -3.32 -1.43 2.29
N HIS A 62 -2.66 -2.36 1.59
CA HIS A 62 -3.14 -3.75 1.47
C HIS A 62 -2.99 -4.52 2.78
N ILE A 63 -1.77 -4.54 3.34
CA ILE A 63 -1.49 -5.13 4.66
C ILE A 63 -0.88 -4.07 5.56
N ASN A 64 -1.47 -3.89 6.74
CA ASN A 64 -0.96 -2.92 7.69
C ASN A 64 0.37 -3.39 8.31
N ASN A 65 1.31 -2.45 8.46
CA ASN A 65 2.67 -2.71 8.92
C ASN A 65 2.78 -2.92 10.44
N GLU A 66 1.77 -2.56 11.23
CA GLU A 66 1.79 -2.63 12.70
C GLU A 66 0.91 -3.78 13.22
N ILE A 67 -0.34 -3.83 12.79
CA ILE A 67 -1.33 -4.79 13.28
C ILE A 67 -1.58 -5.97 12.34
N GLY A 68 -1.03 -5.94 11.13
CA GLY A 68 -1.06 -7.05 10.17
C GLY A 68 -2.43 -7.33 9.53
N VAL A 69 -3.42 -6.46 9.68
CA VAL A 69 -4.73 -6.63 9.01
C VAL A 69 -4.57 -6.56 7.50
N ILE A 70 -5.39 -7.34 6.79
CA ILE A 70 -5.41 -7.42 5.32
C ILE A 70 -6.73 -6.82 4.85
N ASN A 71 -6.66 -5.69 4.14
CA ASN A 71 -7.83 -5.05 3.55
C ASN A 71 -8.27 -5.75 2.26
N ASP A 72 -9.58 -5.78 2.00
CA ASP A 72 -10.16 -6.38 0.79
C ASP A 72 -10.02 -5.44 -0.41
N ILE A 73 -8.80 -5.40 -0.97
CA ILE A 73 -8.49 -4.57 -2.15
C ILE A 73 -9.23 -5.05 -3.41
N ARG A 74 -9.74 -6.28 -3.43
CA ARG A 74 -10.53 -6.81 -4.55
C ARG A 74 -11.91 -6.15 -4.60
N SER A 75 -12.64 -6.17 -3.50
CA SER A 75 -13.97 -5.55 -3.43
C SER A 75 -13.89 -4.03 -3.56
N ILE A 76 -12.92 -3.41 -2.90
CA ILE A 76 -12.69 -1.96 -3.01
C ILE A 76 -12.31 -1.56 -4.44
N GLY A 77 -11.47 -2.34 -5.12
CA GLY A 77 -11.11 -2.10 -6.51
C GLY A 77 -12.30 -2.14 -7.46
N LYS A 78 -13.26 -3.04 -7.26
CA LYS A 78 -14.52 -3.06 -8.03
C LYS A 78 -15.32 -1.78 -7.82
N ILE A 79 -15.48 -1.37 -6.57
CA ILE A 79 -16.20 -0.13 -6.22
C ILE A 79 -15.57 1.08 -6.90
N THR A 80 -14.25 1.24 -6.81
CA THR A 80 -13.54 2.37 -7.43
C THR A 80 -13.64 2.31 -8.95
N ARG A 81 -13.57 1.12 -9.55
CA ARG A 81 -13.70 0.89 -11.00
C ARG A 81 -15.09 1.28 -11.51
N GLU A 82 -16.14 0.87 -10.81
CA GLU A 82 -17.54 1.19 -11.16
C GLU A 82 -17.83 2.70 -11.08
N ASN A 83 -17.15 3.41 -10.18
CA ASN A 83 -17.26 4.86 -10.02
C ASN A 83 -16.26 5.67 -10.86
N GLY A 84 -15.40 5.01 -11.67
CA GLY A 84 -14.40 5.70 -12.51
C GLY A 84 -13.26 6.36 -11.73
N ILE A 85 -13.02 5.92 -10.48
CA ILE A 85 -12.04 6.47 -9.55
C ILE A 85 -10.73 5.68 -9.67
N ILE A 86 -9.59 6.38 -9.64
CA ILE A 86 -8.28 5.73 -9.62
C ILE A 86 -8.05 5.06 -8.27
N PHE A 87 -7.62 3.80 -8.27
CA PHE A 87 -7.30 3.06 -7.06
C PHE A 87 -5.79 2.83 -6.92
N HIS A 88 -5.20 3.43 -5.88
CA HIS A 88 -3.83 3.19 -5.45
C HIS A 88 -3.79 2.25 -4.26
N VAL A 89 -2.86 1.29 -4.29
CA VAL A 89 -2.61 0.35 -3.19
C VAL A 89 -1.16 0.46 -2.73
N ASP A 90 -0.95 0.71 -1.44
CA ASP A 90 0.35 0.51 -0.82
C ASP A 90 0.54 -0.99 -0.51
N ALA A 91 1.40 -1.65 -1.31
CA ALA A 91 1.72 -3.06 -1.19
C ALA A 91 3.09 -3.30 -0.54
N ALA A 92 3.67 -2.31 0.14
CA ALA A 92 5.00 -2.45 0.75
C ALA A 92 5.08 -3.63 1.74
N GLN A 93 3.98 -3.96 2.43
CA GLN A 93 3.94 -5.08 3.37
C GLN A 93 3.36 -6.37 2.79
N SER A 94 2.64 -6.32 1.68
CA SER A 94 2.01 -7.50 1.07
C SER A 94 2.84 -8.14 -0.03
N ALA A 95 3.60 -7.33 -0.79
CA ALA A 95 4.44 -7.82 -1.86
C ALA A 95 5.48 -8.84 -1.36
N GLY A 96 5.57 -9.98 -2.03
CA GLY A 96 6.47 -11.06 -1.66
C GLY A 96 6.09 -11.87 -0.42
N LYS A 97 4.95 -11.55 0.24
CA LYS A 97 4.46 -12.26 1.43
C LYS A 97 3.13 -12.97 1.19
N ILE A 98 2.31 -12.42 0.31
CA ILE A 98 1.08 -13.05 -0.18
C ILE A 98 1.00 -12.94 -1.70
N GLN A 99 0.22 -13.81 -2.30
CA GLN A 99 0.02 -13.77 -3.74
C GLN A 99 -0.77 -12.53 -4.16
N ILE A 100 -0.25 -11.79 -5.14
CA ILE A 100 -0.89 -10.63 -5.76
C ILE A 100 -0.92 -10.88 -7.26
N ASP A 101 -2.12 -10.95 -7.83
CA ASP A 101 -2.34 -11.04 -9.27
C ASP A 101 -3.05 -9.77 -9.77
N LEU A 102 -2.28 -8.90 -10.43
CA LEU A 102 -2.78 -7.63 -10.96
C LEU A 102 -3.64 -7.81 -12.23
N THR A 103 -3.71 -9.00 -12.79
CA THR A 103 -4.63 -9.30 -13.90
C THR A 103 -6.07 -9.51 -13.40
N ASP A 104 -6.22 -9.85 -12.12
CA ASP A 104 -7.47 -10.22 -11.46
C ASP A 104 -7.93 -9.18 -10.40
N LEU A 105 -7.16 -8.12 -10.23
CA LEU A 105 -7.45 -7.03 -9.30
C LEU A 105 -7.67 -5.72 -10.05
N ASP A 106 -8.73 -4.98 -9.69
CA ASP A 106 -9.01 -3.65 -10.24
C ASP A 106 -8.19 -2.56 -9.53
N VAL A 107 -6.86 -2.71 -9.54
CA VAL A 107 -5.91 -1.75 -8.98
C VAL A 107 -5.24 -0.99 -10.11
N ASP A 108 -5.19 0.34 -10.03
CA ASP A 108 -4.60 1.19 -11.07
C ASP A 108 -3.15 1.55 -10.80
N LEU A 109 -2.81 1.74 -9.53
CA LEU A 109 -1.47 2.05 -9.05
C LEU A 109 -1.14 1.14 -7.87
N MET A 110 0.09 0.61 -7.82
CA MET A 110 0.54 -0.17 -6.67
C MET A 110 1.99 0.13 -6.34
N SER A 111 2.24 0.51 -5.10
CA SER A 111 3.58 0.87 -4.60
C SER A 111 4.27 -0.32 -3.94
N PHE A 112 5.56 -0.48 -4.21
CA PHE A 112 6.41 -1.53 -3.67
C PHE A 112 7.69 -0.97 -3.08
N SER A 113 8.23 -1.63 -2.04
CA SER A 113 9.49 -1.26 -1.40
C SER A 113 10.43 -2.46 -1.32
N ALA A 114 11.64 -2.35 -1.90
CA ALA A 114 12.58 -3.47 -1.97
C ALA A 114 13.03 -3.95 -0.59
N HIS A 115 13.32 -3.03 0.34
CA HIS A 115 13.83 -3.41 1.66
C HIS A 115 12.81 -4.13 2.56
N LYS A 116 11.53 -4.19 2.17
CA LYS A 116 10.50 -4.95 2.87
C LYS A 116 10.43 -6.42 2.44
N ILE A 117 11.17 -6.77 1.38
CA ILE A 117 11.35 -8.13 0.87
C ILE A 117 12.84 -8.52 0.84
N TYR A 118 13.62 -7.98 1.78
CA TYR A 118 15.06 -8.23 1.92
C TYR A 118 15.93 -7.75 0.75
N GLY A 119 15.38 -6.90 -0.11
CA GLY A 119 16.09 -6.23 -1.20
C GLY A 119 16.83 -4.96 -0.73
N PRO A 120 17.50 -4.25 -1.65
CA PRO A 120 18.26 -3.05 -1.34
C PRO A 120 17.40 -1.94 -0.76
N LYS A 121 17.97 -1.16 0.17
CA LYS A 121 17.38 0.09 0.64
C LYS A 121 17.51 1.17 -0.45
N GLY A 122 16.58 2.14 -0.44
CA GLY A 122 16.64 3.30 -1.34
C GLY A 122 16.02 3.06 -2.72
N ILE A 123 15.41 1.90 -2.96
CA ILE A 123 14.67 1.61 -4.19
C ILE A 123 13.28 1.05 -3.89
N GLY A 124 12.34 1.42 -4.74
CA GLY A 124 10.98 0.90 -4.82
C GLY A 124 10.50 0.89 -6.26
N ALA A 125 9.29 0.41 -6.47
CA ALA A 125 8.63 0.42 -7.77
C ALA A 125 7.18 0.88 -7.63
N LEU A 126 6.66 1.46 -8.72
CA LEU A 126 5.26 1.78 -8.88
C LEU A 126 4.71 1.01 -10.08
N TYR A 127 3.76 0.13 -9.85
CA TYR A 127 2.94 -0.41 -10.92
C TYR A 127 1.95 0.66 -11.39
N ILE A 128 1.82 0.81 -12.70
CA ILE A 128 0.87 1.71 -13.33
C ILE A 128 0.08 0.92 -14.37
N ARG A 129 -1.23 0.84 -14.18
CA ARG A 129 -2.13 0.13 -15.10
C ARG A 129 -2.11 0.79 -16.49
N ARG A 130 -2.06 -0.04 -17.52
CA ARG A 130 -2.04 0.43 -18.93
C ARG A 130 -3.43 0.55 -19.53
N LYS A 131 -4.40 -0.24 -19.06
CA LYS A 131 -5.79 -0.28 -19.57
C LYS A 131 -6.76 -0.52 -18.41
N PRO A 132 -7.65 0.46 -18.06
CA PRO A 132 -7.65 1.83 -18.58
C PRO A 132 -6.34 2.55 -18.28
N ARG A 133 -5.97 3.54 -19.11
CA ARG A 133 -4.67 4.20 -18.99
C ARG A 133 -4.67 5.23 -17.87
N VAL A 134 -3.84 5.02 -16.88
CA VAL A 134 -3.51 6.05 -15.88
C VAL A 134 -2.40 6.95 -16.42
N ARG A 135 -2.57 8.26 -16.29
CA ARG A 135 -1.57 9.27 -16.66
C ARG A 135 -1.03 9.91 -15.39
N LEU A 136 0.29 9.86 -15.24
CA LEU A 136 0.99 10.51 -14.14
C LEU A 136 1.81 11.68 -14.68
N GLN A 137 1.88 12.76 -13.90
CA GLN A 137 2.81 13.84 -14.13
C GLN A 137 4.13 13.54 -13.42
N PRO A 138 5.28 13.76 -14.06
CA PRO A 138 6.57 13.61 -13.41
C PRO A 138 6.75 14.68 -12.34
N LEU A 139 7.22 14.29 -11.16
CA LEU A 139 7.59 15.23 -10.09
C LEU A 139 8.99 15.82 -10.31
N PHE A 140 9.85 15.12 -11.07
CA PHE A 140 11.21 15.54 -11.39
C PHE A 140 11.37 15.57 -12.90
N HIS A 141 12.04 16.63 -13.41
CA HIS A 141 12.25 16.84 -14.81
C HIS A 141 13.73 16.63 -15.17
N GLY A 142 14.00 16.24 -16.42
CA GLY A 142 15.35 15.97 -16.95
C GLY A 142 15.52 14.51 -17.38
N GLY A 143 16.08 14.28 -18.56
CA GLY A 143 16.21 12.94 -19.15
C GLY A 143 14.85 12.27 -19.46
N GLY A 144 14.89 11.13 -20.11
CA GLY A 144 13.72 10.39 -20.53
C GLY A 144 13.52 9.04 -19.80
N GLN A 145 14.19 8.86 -18.67
CA GLN A 145 14.17 7.61 -17.92
C GLN A 145 12.74 7.29 -17.46
N GLU A 146 12.44 6.02 -17.26
CA GLU A 146 11.12 5.51 -16.88
C GLU A 146 9.99 6.12 -17.73
N ARG A 147 10.21 6.22 -19.05
CA ARG A 147 9.26 6.79 -20.02
C ARG A 147 8.89 8.25 -19.72
N GLY A 148 9.80 8.99 -19.11
CA GLY A 148 9.60 10.38 -18.72
C GLY A 148 8.85 10.59 -17.41
N ILE A 149 8.41 9.52 -16.74
CA ILE A 149 7.65 9.64 -15.48
C ILE A 149 8.58 9.90 -14.28
N ARG A 150 9.78 9.31 -14.30
CA ARG A 150 10.78 9.50 -13.24
C ARG A 150 12.14 9.76 -13.88
N ALA A 151 12.54 11.00 -13.94
CA ALA A 151 13.83 11.41 -14.49
C ALA A 151 15.01 11.07 -13.58
N GLY A 152 16.21 10.99 -14.15
CA GLY A 152 17.48 10.73 -13.48
C GLY A 152 18.04 9.34 -13.79
N THR A 153 19.37 9.24 -13.78
CA THR A 153 20.09 7.99 -14.03
C THR A 153 19.60 6.87 -13.12
N LEU A 154 19.33 5.72 -13.70
CA LEU A 154 18.79 4.57 -12.96
C LEU A 154 19.87 3.93 -12.09
N PRO A 155 19.56 3.61 -10.82
CA PRO A 155 20.46 2.87 -9.93
C PRO A 155 20.41 1.37 -10.28
N THR A 156 21.08 0.98 -11.35
CA THR A 156 20.96 -0.36 -11.98
C THR A 156 21.25 -1.50 -11.02
N HIS A 157 22.24 -1.32 -10.13
CA HIS A 157 22.59 -2.32 -9.10
C HIS A 157 21.44 -2.55 -8.09
N GLN A 158 20.72 -1.49 -7.70
CA GLN A 158 19.55 -1.62 -6.81
C GLN A 158 18.35 -2.23 -7.54
N ILE A 159 18.17 -1.90 -8.83
CA ILE A 159 17.09 -2.49 -9.65
C ILE A 159 17.30 -3.99 -9.79
N VAL A 160 18.51 -4.44 -10.10
CA VAL A 160 18.85 -5.86 -10.19
C VAL A 160 18.64 -6.55 -8.85
N GLY A 161 19.10 -5.93 -7.74
CA GLY A 161 18.91 -6.46 -6.39
C GLY A 161 17.44 -6.56 -5.99
N MET A 162 16.61 -5.57 -6.36
CA MET A 162 15.16 -5.62 -6.16
C MET A 162 14.51 -6.75 -6.97
N GLY A 163 14.91 -6.92 -8.23
CA GLY A 163 14.40 -8.00 -9.09
C GLY A 163 14.71 -9.39 -8.52
N GLU A 164 15.94 -9.61 -8.04
CA GLU A 164 16.32 -10.88 -7.39
C GLU A 164 15.57 -11.10 -6.08
N ALA A 165 15.38 -10.05 -5.28
CA ALA A 165 14.59 -10.14 -4.05
C ALA A 165 13.13 -10.56 -4.33
N PHE A 166 12.48 -10.01 -5.36
CA PHE A 166 11.14 -10.44 -5.77
C PHE A 166 11.10 -11.89 -6.25
N LYS A 167 12.11 -12.32 -7.01
CA LYS A 167 12.21 -13.70 -7.47
C LYS A 167 12.31 -14.66 -6.29
N LEU A 168 13.24 -14.41 -5.37
CA LEU A 168 13.42 -15.22 -4.15
C LEU A 168 12.16 -15.22 -3.26
N ALA A 169 11.52 -14.05 -3.09
CA ALA A 169 10.28 -13.95 -2.31
C ALA A 169 9.16 -14.79 -2.94
N LYS A 170 9.04 -14.81 -4.28
CA LYS A 170 8.08 -15.66 -4.97
C LYS A 170 8.38 -17.15 -4.78
N GLU A 171 9.65 -17.55 -4.89
CA GLU A 171 10.08 -18.96 -4.76
C GLU A 171 9.87 -19.49 -3.33
N LYS A 172 10.03 -18.61 -2.32
CA LYS A 172 9.98 -19.00 -0.91
C LYS A 172 8.67 -18.66 -0.20
N MET A 173 7.71 -18.06 -0.88
CA MET A 173 6.49 -17.51 -0.27
C MET A 173 5.75 -18.51 0.62
N ASP A 174 5.51 -19.71 0.13
CA ASP A 174 4.75 -20.74 0.86
C ASP A 174 5.54 -21.27 2.08
N GLU A 175 6.85 -21.45 1.92
CA GLU A 175 7.74 -21.87 3.01
C GLU A 175 7.79 -20.80 4.11
N ASP A 176 8.00 -19.54 3.72
CA ASP A 176 8.06 -18.42 4.65
C ASP A 176 6.73 -18.22 5.37
N TYR A 177 5.60 -18.31 4.65
CA TYR A 177 4.28 -18.22 5.24
C TYR A 177 4.05 -19.33 6.29
N SER A 178 4.41 -20.57 5.98
CA SER A 178 4.27 -21.70 6.89
C SER A 178 5.12 -21.51 8.16
N ASN A 179 6.38 -21.12 7.99
CA ASN A 179 7.33 -20.92 9.11
C ASN A 179 6.88 -19.75 10.00
N LEU A 180 6.52 -18.60 9.42
CA LEU A 180 6.05 -17.43 10.16
C LEU A 180 4.76 -17.70 10.92
N SER A 181 3.81 -18.42 10.30
CA SER A 181 2.57 -18.83 10.96
C SER A 181 2.84 -19.72 12.17
N LYS A 182 3.73 -20.71 12.02
CA LYS A 182 4.14 -21.58 13.12
C LYS A 182 4.77 -20.80 14.28
N TYR A 183 5.69 -19.87 14.00
CA TYR A 183 6.33 -19.07 15.04
C TYR A 183 5.36 -18.11 15.72
N ARG A 184 4.47 -17.50 14.97
CA ARG A 184 3.37 -16.67 15.51
C ARG A 184 2.51 -17.48 16.48
N ASP A 185 2.11 -18.68 16.09
CA ASP A 185 1.24 -19.53 16.92
C ASP A 185 1.95 -20.01 18.20
N ILE A 186 3.24 -20.31 18.14
CA ILE A 186 4.06 -20.62 19.33
C ILE A 186 4.05 -19.42 20.28
N LEU A 187 4.34 -18.21 19.77
CA LEU A 187 4.36 -16.99 20.58
C LEU A 187 2.98 -16.70 21.16
N TRP A 188 1.94 -16.74 20.33
CA TRP A 188 0.56 -16.49 20.77
C TRP A 188 0.11 -17.45 21.86
N ASN A 189 0.34 -18.75 21.68
CA ASN A 189 -0.02 -19.76 22.67
C ASN A 189 0.74 -19.62 23.98
N GLY A 190 1.96 -19.06 23.95
CA GLY A 190 2.73 -18.75 25.15
C GLY A 190 2.29 -17.49 25.90
N LEU A 191 1.60 -16.55 25.21
CA LEU A 191 1.23 -15.25 25.77
C LEU A 191 -0.25 -15.07 26.04
N LYS A 192 -1.14 -15.78 25.33
CA LYS A 192 -2.60 -15.54 25.35
C LYS A 192 -3.27 -15.66 26.72
N ASP A 193 -2.63 -16.40 27.65
CA ASP A 193 -3.15 -16.65 29.00
C ASP A 193 -2.41 -15.80 30.07
N MET A 194 -1.56 -14.85 29.64
CA MET A 194 -0.93 -13.91 30.56
C MET A 194 -1.96 -12.84 30.96
N GLU A 195 -2.18 -12.72 32.26
CA GLU A 195 -2.98 -11.63 32.84
C GLU A 195 -2.21 -10.30 32.71
N GLU A 196 -2.95 -9.17 32.49
CA GLU A 196 -2.39 -7.82 32.47
C GLU A 196 -1.93 -7.34 33.85
#